data_00d7ffd6cc1f1529ab02b1b4c3af8861
#
_entry.id   00d7ffd6cc1f1529ab02b1b4c3af8861
#
_cell.length_a   1.000
_cell.length_b   1.000
_cell.length_c   1.000
_cell.angle_alpha   90.00
_cell.angle_beta   90.00
_cell.angle_gamma   90.00
#
_symmetry.space_group_name_H-M   'P 1'
#
loop_
_entity.id
_entity.type
_entity.pdbx_description
1 polymer ?
#
loop_
_entity_poly.entity_id
_entity_poly.type
_entity_poly.pdbx_seq_one_letter_code
_entity_poly.pdbx_strand_id
1 'polypeptide(L)'
;FDAVINVESSHCYGNMAQFVKEVSRVLKPGGYFSWVDLRSKEMLAEMESAFNLVELNLIHNETITKEVIQALDDIHERKMTMIADNVPKAIQTAFRDFAGVKDSQIYNAFQEGKAVYLAKAFQKVTL
;
A
#
# COMPACT_ATOMS: atom_id res chain seq x y z
N PHE A 1 6.53 14.61 15.33
CA PHE A 1 6.70 14.86 13.89
C PHE A 1 5.51 15.63 13.34
N ASP A 2 5.74 16.45 12.32
CA ASP A 2 4.69 17.18 11.63
C ASP A 2 3.95 16.32 10.60
N ALA A 3 4.64 15.34 10.03
CA ALA A 3 4.07 14.40 9.08
C ALA A 3 4.74 13.02 9.17
N VAL A 4 3.96 11.99 8.89
CA VAL A 4 4.42 10.62 8.68
C VAL A 4 3.94 10.15 7.33
N ILE A 5 4.82 9.52 6.57
CA ILE A 5 4.52 8.96 5.25
C ILE A 5 4.79 7.47 5.28
N ASN A 6 3.86 6.68 4.76
CA ASN A 6 4.01 5.24 4.62
C ASN A 6 3.48 4.81 3.25
N VAL A 7 4.35 4.24 2.42
CA VAL A 7 4.02 3.85 1.04
C VAL A 7 4.37 2.38 0.84
N GLU A 8 3.39 1.59 0.50
CA GLU A 8 3.50 0.18 0.08
C GLU A 8 4.39 -0.66 1.01
N SER A 9 4.18 -0.53 2.29
CA SER A 9 5.01 -1.20 3.32
C SER A 9 4.18 -1.89 4.39
N SER A 10 3.14 -1.25 4.89
CA SER A 10 2.39 -1.72 6.06
C SER A 10 1.64 -3.04 5.83
N HIS A 11 1.40 -3.45 4.59
CA HIS A 11 0.81 -4.75 4.28
C HIS A 11 1.70 -5.92 4.73
N CYS A 12 2.99 -5.69 4.93
CA CYS A 12 3.95 -6.68 5.45
C CYS A 12 4.09 -6.64 6.98
N TYR A 13 3.45 -5.71 7.67
CA TYR A 13 3.59 -5.59 9.12
C TYR A 13 2.72 -6.62 9.84
N GLY A 14 3.29 -7.26 10.85
CA GLY A 14 2.60 -8.29 11.62
C GLY A 14 1.52 -7.76 12.55
N ASN A 15 1.49 -6.45 12.83
CA ASN A 15 0.53 -5.83 13.73
C ASN A 15 0.19 -4.41 13.29
N MET A 16 -0.84 -4.29 12.48
CA MET A 16 -1.32 -3.01 11.94
C MET A 16 -1.81 -2.06 13.06
N ALA A 17 -2.48 -2.60 14.06
CA ALA A 17 -2.97 -1.82 15.19
C ALA A 17 -1.81 -1.13 15.95
N GLN A 18 -0.74 -1.87 16.21
CA GLN A 18 0.45 -1.31 16.87
C GLN A 18 1.11 -0.25 16.02
N PHE A 19 1.23 -0.49 14.71
CA PHE A 19 1.79 0.49 13.77
C PHE A 19 1.01 1.81 13.80
N VAL A 20 -0.31 1.76 13.68
CA VAL A 20 -1.16 2.97 13.68
C VAL A 20 -1.07 3.72 15.02
N LYS A 21 -1.01 2.99 16.13
CA LYS A 21 -0.80 3.60 17.46
C LYS A 21 0.53 4.36 17.54
N GLU A 22 1.61 3.78 17.00
CA GLU A 22 2.91 4.43 16.98
C GLU A 22 2.91 5.67 16.08
N VAL A 23 2.27 5.61 14.92
CA VAL A 23 2.10 6.77 14.04
C VAL A 23 1.39 7.90 14.81
N SER A 24 0.28 7.59 15.46
CA SER A 24 -0.46 8.58 16.24
C SER A 24 0.40 9.14 17.38
N ARG A 25 1.17 8.29 18.06
CA ARG A 25 2.04 8.71 19.18
C ARG A 25 3.09 9.72 18.75
N VAL A 26 3.74 9.48 17.61
CA VAL A 26 4.84 10.34 17.15
C VAL A 26 4.41 11.60 16.44
N LEU A 27 3.18 11.66 15.97
CA LEU A 27 2.62 12.86 15.34
C LEU A 27 2.30 13.93 16.38
N LYS A 28 2.64 15.17 16.06
CA LYS A 28 2.14 16.33 16.81
C LYS A 28 0.64 16.49 16.59
N PRO A 29 -0.11 17.06 17.55
CA PRO A 29 -1.48 17.49 17.30
C PRO A 29 -1.56 18.35 16.03
N GLY A 30 -2.50 18.06 15.15
CA GLY A 30 -2.61 18.73 13.85
C GLY A 30 -1.68 18.21 12.76
N GLY A 31 -0.77 17.27 13.09
CA GLY A 31 0.13 16.64 12.12
C GLY A 31 -0.60 15.71 11.17
N TYR A 32 0.04 15.39 10.06
CA TYR A 32 -0.57 14.61 8.97
C TYR A 32 0.05 13.23 8.84
N PHE A 33 -0.79 12.25 8.48
CA PHE A 33 -0.37 10.91 8.11
C PHE A 33 -0.83 10.61 6.69
N SER A 34 0.11 10.41 5.78
CA SER A 34 -0.15 9.99 4.41
C SER A 34 0.16 8.49 4.28
N TRP A 35 -0.85 7.73 3.89
CA TRP A 35 -0.75 6.27 3.79
C TRP A 35 -1.25 5.80 2.44
N VAL A 36 -0.41 5.04 1.72
CA VAL A 36 -0.74 4.46 0.41
C VAL A 36 -0.28 3.00 0.42
N ASP A 37 -1.19 2.07 0.23
CA ASP A 37 -0.87 0.65 0.27
C ASP A 37 -1.93 -0.21 -0.40
N LEU A 38 -1.59 -1.46 -0.61
CA LEU A 38 -2.51 -2.48 -1.11
C LEU A 38 -3.04 -3.34 0.04
N ARG A 39 -4.23 -3.89 -0.16
CA ARG A 39 -4.84 -4.87 0.74
C ARG A 39 -5.69 -5.86 -0.05
N SER A 40 -5.64 -7.13 0.36
CA SER A 40 -6.68 -8.06 -0.06
C SER A 40 -8.02 -7.64 0.56
N LYS A 41 -9.12 -7.96 -0.10
CA LYS A 41 -10.45 -7.63 0.44
C LYS A 41 -10.70 -8.21 1.83
N GLU A 42 -10.12 -9.37 2.11
CA GLU A 42 -10.23 -10.04 3.41
C GLU A 42 -9.58 -9.25 4.55
N MET A 43 -8.58 -8.45 4.25
CA MET A 43 -7.84 -7.65 5.25
C MET A 43 -8.39 -6.24 5.46
N LEU A 44 -9.40 -5.82 4.70
CA LEU A 44 -9.93 -4.46 4.80
C LEU A 44 -10.56 -4.16 6.16
N ALA A 45 -11.30 -5.11 6.74
CA ALA A 45 -11.94 -4.92 8.04
C ALA A 45 -10.91 -4.73 9.16
N GLU A 46 -9.84 -5.51 9.16
CA GLU A 46 -8.74 -5.37 10.13
C GLU A 46 -8.05 -4.01 9.99
N MET A 47 -7.78 -3.60 8.76
CA MET A 47 -7.18 -2.29 8.45
C MET A 47 -8.06 -1.14 8.96
N GLU A 48 -9.35 -1.16 8.63
CA GLU A 48 -10.30 -0.13 9.08
C GLU A 48 -10.39 -0.08 10.61
N SER A 49 -10.44 -1.24 11.26
CA SER A 49 -10.43 -1.33 12.72
C SER A 49 -9.17 -0.71 13.32
N ALA A 50 -8.01 -0.95 12.72
CA ALA A 50 -6.75 -0.38 13.18
C ALA A 50 -6.76 1.15 13.11
N PHE A 51 -7.21 1.72 12.00
CA PHE A 51 -7.30 3.18 11.86
C PHE A 51 -8.29 3.81 12.85
N ASN A 52 -9.35 3.10 13.21
CA ASN A 52 -10.35 3.59 14.16
C ASN A 52 -9.90 3.53 15.64
N LEU A 53 -8.77 2.90 15.94
CA LEU A 53 -8.24 2.83 17.30
C LEU A 53 -7.60 4.12 17.82
N VAL A 54 -7.36 5.09 16.96
CA VAL A 54 -6.60 6.29 17.25
C VAL A 54 -7.34 7.56 16.85
N GLU A 55 -6.92 8.68 17.40
CA GLU A 55 -7.53 9.99 17.12
C GLU A 55 -6.95 10.62 15.84
N LEU A 56 -7.15 9.94 14.74
CA LEU A 56 -6.78 10.40 13.39
C LEU A 56 -8.05 10.62 12.58
N ASN A 57 -8.26 11.84 12.12
CA ASN A 57 -9.38 12.19 11.24
C ASN A 57 -9.01 11.89 9.80
N LEU A 58 -9.80 11.06 9.12
CA LEU A 58 -9.64 10.81 7.70
C LEU A 58 -10.03 12.05 6.91
N ILE A 59 -9.07 12.65 6.20
CA ILE A 59 -9.28 13.85 5.40
C ILE A 59 -9.25 13.60 3.89
N HIS A 60 -8.70 12.46 3.46
CA HIS A 60 -8.71 12.04 2.07
C HIS A 60 -8.78 10.52 2.01
N ASN A 61 -9.60 9.99 1.12
CA ASN A 61 -9.76 8.55 0.93
C ASN A 61 -10.07 8.27 -0.55
N GLU A 62 -9.19 7.53 -1.20
CA GLU A 62 -9.30 7.23 -2.62
C GLU A 62 -8.89 5.78 -2.89
N THR A 63 -9.65 5.10 -3.72
CA THR A 63 -9.28 3.80 -4.27
C THR A 63 -8.62 4.04 -5.62
N ILE A 64 -7.34 3.70 -5.74
CA ILE A 64 -6.54 3.97 -6.94
C ILE A 64 -6.11 2.69 -7.68
N THR A 65 -6.85 1.61 -7.50
CA THR A 65 -6.53 0.32 -8.12
C THR A 65 -6.43 0.41 -9.64
N LYS A 66 -7.35 1.13 -10.29
CA LYS A 66 -7.35 1.31 -11.76
C LYS A 66 -6.10 2.02 -12.24
N GLU A 67 -5.71 3.07 -11.55
CA GLU A 67 -4.51 3.87 -11.87
C GLU A 67 -3.23 3.04 -11.68
N VAL A 68 -3.19 2.20 -10.64
CA VAL A 68 -2.06 1.28 -10.41
C VAL A 68 -1.98 0.22 -11.51
N ILE A 69 -3.09 -0.38 -11.90
CA ILE A 69 -3.13 -1.34 -13.02
C ILE A 69 -2.60 -0.68 -14.30
N GLN A 70 -3.06 0.53 -14.59
CA GLN A 70 -2.61 1.27 -15.77
C GLN A 70 -1.11 1.55 -15.72
N ALA A 71 -0.60 1.96 -14.57
CA ALA A 71 0.84 2.19 -14.38
C ALA A 71 1.65 0.90 -14.58
N LEU A 72 1.18 -0.22 -14.07
CA LEU A 72 1.82 -1.53 -14.27
C LEU A 72 1.82 -1.94 -15.74
N ASP A 73 0.73 -1.71 -16.46
CA ASP A 73 0.66 -1.96 -17.90
C ASP A 73 1.66 -1.09 -18.66
N ASP A 74 1.74 0.19 -18.33
CA ASP A 74 2.60 1.17 -19.02
C ASP A 74 4.10 0.86 -18.86
N ILE A 75 4.50 0.27 -17.74
CA ILE A 75 5.91 -0.03 -17.45
C ILE A 75 6.27 -1.52 -17.61
N HIS A 76 5.33 -2.36 -18.05
CA HIS A 76 5.52 -3.81 -18.13
C HIS A 76 6.75 -4.20 -18.95
N GLU A 77 6.86 -3.71 -20.18
CA GLU A 77 7.99 -4.05 -21.06
C GLU A 77 9.33 -3.64 -20.47
N ARG A 78 9.39 -2.46 -19.85
CA ARG A 78 10.61 -1.97 -19.20
C ARG A 78 11.01 -2.85 -18.01
N LYS A 79 10.05 -3.26 -17.17
CA LYS A 79 10.29 -4.17 -16.06
C LYS A 79 10.79 -5.53 -16.53
N MET A 80 10.17 -6.09 -17.57
CA MET A 80 10.59 -7.38 -18.12
C MET A 80 12.02 -7.34 -18.64
N THR A 81 12.40 -6.28 -19.34
CA THR A 81 13.78 -6.09 -19.81
C THR A 81 14.76 -5.97 -18.65
N MET A 82 14.42 -5.19 -17.62
CA MET A 82 15.28 -5.03 -16.43
C MET A 82 15.47 -6.36 -15.69
N ILE A 83 14.41 -7.16 -15.56
CA ILE A 83 14.48 -8.48 -14.90
C ILE A 83 15.36 -9.44 -15.74
N ALA A 84 15.14 -9.50 -17.05
CA ALA A 84 15.92 -10.35 -17.94
C ALA A 84 17.42 -10.05 -17.91
N ASP A 85 17.78 -8.77 -17.85
CA ASP A 85 19.16 -8.30 -17.91
C ASP A 85 19.90 -8.38 -16.56
N ASN A 86 19.19 -8.30 -15.44
CA ASN A 86 19.81 -8.11 -14.12
C ASN A 86 19.51 -9.20 -13.10
N VAL A 87 18.55 -10.10 -13.36
CA VAL A 87 18.11 -11.12 -12.40
C VAL A 87 18.50 -12.50 -12.89
N PRO A 88 19.13 -13.35 -12.05
CA PRO A 88 19.44 -14.75 -12.40
C PRO A 88 18.18 -15.52 -12.81
N LYS A 89 18.29 -16.35 -13.86
CA LYS A 89 17.15 -17.13 -14.41
C LYS A 89 16.38 -17.91 -13.34
N ALA A 90 17.08 -18.49 -12.37
CA ALA A 90 16.49 -19.34 -11.35
C ALA A 90 15.44 -18.62 -10.47
N ILE A 91 15.53 -17.30 -10.35
CA ILE A 91 14.65 -16.49 -9.48
C ILE A 91 13.83 -15.45 -10.25
N GLN A 92 13.88 -15.45 -11.58
CA GLN A 92 13.14 -14.45 -12.38
C GLN A 92 11.63 -14.53 -12.19
N THR A 93 11.06 -15.73 -12.06
CA THR A 93 9.61 -15.90 -11.84
C THR A 93 9.17 -15.27 -10.53
N ALA A 94 9.91 -15.54 -9.44
CA ALA A 94 9.62 -14.94 -8.14
C ALA A 94 9.80 -13.40 -8.17
N PHE A 95 10.79 -12.92 -8.90
CA PHE A 95 11.05 -11.47 -9.04
C PHE A 95 9.96 -10.77 -9.84
N ARG A 96 9.42 -11.42 -10.88
CA ARG A 96 8.27 -10.91 -11.64
C ARG A 96 7.04 -10.76 -10.77
N ASP A 97 6.74 -11.76 -9.94
CA ASP A 97 5.64 -11.70 -8.98
C ASP A 97 5.82 -10.54 -7.99
N PHE A 98 7.02 -10.42 -7.42
CA PHE A 98 7.34 -9.32 -6.51
C PHE A 98 7.21 -7.94 -7.18
N ALA A 99 7.65 -7.82 -8.42
CA ALA A 99 7.59 -6.55 -9.17
C ALA A 99 6.17 -6.21 -9.67
N GLY A 100 5.19 -7.12 -9.52
CA GLY A 100 3.82 -6.87 -9.95
C GLY A 100 3.65 -6.70 -11.45
N VAL A 101 4.46 -7.39 -12.25
CA VAL A 101 4.33 -7.34 -13.72
C VAL A 101 2.99 -7.89 -14.17
N LYS A 102 2.61 -7.59 -15.43
CA LYS A 102 1.39 -8.12 -16.05
C LYS A 102 1.33 -9.64 -15.89
N ASP A 103 0.16 -10.16 -15.54
CA ASP A 103 -0.12 -11.59 -15.26
C ASP A 103 0.56 -12.16 -14.00
N SER A 104 1.22 -11.35 -13.17
CA SER A 104 1.66 -11.77 -11.84
C SER A 104 0.46 -11.97 -10.90
N GLN A 105 0.68 -12.63 -9.75
CA GLN A 105 -0.40 -12.88 -8.79
C GLN A 105 -1.06 -11.58 -8.29
N ILE A 106 -0.26 -10.58 -7.94
CA ILE A 106 -0.82 -9.30 -7.44
C ILE A 106 -1.51 -8.52 -8.55
N TYR A 107 -0.96 -8.50 -9.76
CA TYR A 107 -1.60 -7.89 -10.92
C TYR A 107 -2.98 -8.50 -11.17
N ASN A 108 -3.05 -9.82 -11.21
CA ASN A 108 -4.31 -10.54 -11.41
C ASN A 108 -5.30 -10.30 -10.27
N ALA A 109 -4.83 -10.23 -9.03
CA ALA A 109 -5.67 -9.91 -7.88
C ALA A 109 -6.32 -8.52 -8.01
N PHE A 110 -5.59 -7.52 -8.50
CA PHE A 110 -6.14 -6.20 -8.78
C PHE A 110 -7.17 -6.25 -9.90
N GLN A 111 -6.89 -6.97 -11.00
CA GLN A 111 -7.80 -7.12 -12.13
C GLN A 111 -9.10 -7.81 -11.74
N GLU A 112 -9.03 -8.83 -10.91
CA GLU A 112 -10.18 -9.63 -10.47
C GLU A 112 -10.94 -8.99 -9.30
N GLY A 113 -10.45 -7.88 -8.76
CA GLY A 113 -11.06 -7.22 -7.61
C GLY A 113 -10.84 -7.94 -6.27
N LYS A 114 -9.89 -8.86 -6.20
CA LYS A 114 -9.51 -9.56 -4.96
C LYS A 114 -8.61 -8.73 -4.06
N ALA A 115 -7.91 -7.76 -4.62
CA ALA A 115 -7.07 -6.80 -3.91
C ALA A 115 -7.37 -5.39 -4.42
N VAL A 116 -7.17 -4.42 -3.55
CA VAL A 116 -7.37 -3.00 -3.85
C VAL A 116 -6.13 -2.21 -3.45
N TYR A 117 -5.90 -1.11 -4.15
CA TYR A 117 -4.85 -0.15 -3.82
C TYR A 117 -5.50 1.13 -3.31
N LEU A 118 -5.11 1.56 -2.13
CA LEU A 118 -5.76 2.64 -1.39
C LEU A 118 -4.81 3.78 -1.10
N ALA A 119 -5.31 5.00 -1.19
CA ALA A 119 -4.61 6.21 -0.77
C ALA A 119 -5.46 6.93 0.28
N LYS A 120 -4.91 7.11 1.47
CA LYS A 120 -5.58 7.76 2.59
C LYS A 120 -4.69 8.83 3.18
N ALA A 121 -5.29 9.94 3.59
CA ALA A 121 -4.62 10.94 4.40
C ALA A 121 -5.42 11.21 5.66
N PHE A 122 -4.71 11.36 6.76
CA PHE A 122 -5.29 11.60 8.09
C PHE A 122 -4.66 12.85 8.69
N GLN A 123 -5.40 13.51 9.54
CA GLN A 123 -4.88 14.57 10.41
C GLN A 123 -5.13 14.19 11.87
N LYS A 124 -4.08 14.28 12.68
CA LYS A 124 -4.23 14.05 14.12
C LYS A 124 -5.05 15.17 14.75
N VAL A 125 -5.99 14.76 15.60
CA VAL A 125 -6.87 15.70 16.31
C VAL A 125 -6.04 16.77 17.03
N THR A 126 -6.46 18.02 16.90
CA THR A 126 -5.93 19.15 17.65
C THR A 126 -6.75 19.33 18.92
N LEU A 127 -6.12 19.20 20.06
CA LEU A 127 -6.76 19.48 21.35
C LEU A 127 -6.41 20.87 21.86
#